data_be8c27f258138f5bd1641e43c56f1e37
#
_entry.id   be8c27f258138f5bd1641e43c56f1e37
#
_cell.length_a   1.000
_cell.length_b   1.000
_cell.length_c   1.000
_cell.angle_alpha   90.00
_cell.angle_beta   90.00
_cell.angle_gamma   90.00
#
_symmetry.space_group_name_H-M   'P 1'
#
loop_
_entity.id
_entity.type
_entity.pdbx_description
1 polymer ?
#
loop_
_entity_poly.entity_id
_entity_poly.type
_entity_poly.pdbx_seq_one_letter_code
_entity_poly.pdbx_strand_id
1 'polypeptide(L)'
;MTGVVFFNTLQLDDLTEFYTHRVGAELWMDQTDCRIFRHGQFLFGFCQREESEICGILTFVYPNRDGVDRMYERFREEALDAPRDNPRYPIYNFFARDPEGRMIEFQMFTGEVDLDW
;
A
#
# COMPACT_ATOMS: atom_id res chain seq x y z
N MET A 1 0.23 -19.41 -8.27
CA MET A 1 -1.14 -18.88 -8.15
C MET A 1 -1.10 -17.63 -7.30
N THR A 2 -1.85 -16.61 -7.69
CA THR A 2 -1.94 -15.37 -6.92
C THR A 2 -3.34 -14.76 -7.08
N GLY A 3 -3.57 -13.61 -6.49
CA GLY A 3 -4.84 -12.91 -6.59
C GLY A 3 -4.63 -11.41 -6.70
N VAL A 4 -5.68 -10.70 -7.03
CA VAL A 4 -5.68 -9.24 -7.10
C VAL A 4 -6.93 -8.70 -6.44
N VAL A 5 -6.78 -7.61 -5.69
CA VAL A 5 -7.90 -6.87 -5.14
C VAL A 5 -8.12 -5.62 -5.98
N PHE A 6 -9.37 -5.30 -6.29
CA PHE A 6 -9.73 -4.11 -7.05
C PHE A 6 -10.59 -3.17 -6.23
N PHE A 7 -10.38 -1.87 -6.45
CA PHE A 7 -11.23 -0.82 -5.89
C PHE A 7 -11.65 0.13 -7.00
N ASN A 8 -12.83 0.69 -6.87
CA ASN A 8 -13.26 1.79 -7.74
C ASN A 8 -12.61 3.09 -7.30
N THR A 9 -12.27 3.92 -8.26
CA THR A 9 -11.67 5.24 -7.99
C THR A 9 -12.25 6.29 -8.93
N LEU A 10 -12.27 7.53 -8.45
CA LEU A 10 -12.56 8.69 -9.28
C LEU A 10 -11.29 9.33 -9.86
N GLN A 11 -10.11 8.86 -9.45
CA GLN A 11 -8.83 9.52 -9.71
C GLN A 11 -7.75 8.52 -10.14
N LEU A 12 -8.03 7.73 -11.19
CA LEU A 12 -7.10 6.67 -11.60
C LEU A 12 -5.69 7.19 -11.90
N ASP A 13 -5.58 8.34 -12.58
CA ASP A 13 -4.27 8.90 -12.91
C ASP A 13 -3.50 9.35 -11.66
N ASP A 14 -4.17 10.01 -10.72
CA ASP A 14 -3.56 10.43 -9.47
C ASP A 14 -3.12 9.24 -8.63
N LEU A 15 -3.93 8.17 -8.58
CA LEU A 15 -3.57 6.95 -7.86
C LEU A 15 -2.39 6.23 -8.53
N THR A 16 -2.35 6.25 -9.86
CA THR A 16 -1.22 5.66 -10.60
C THR A 16 0.09 6.34 -10.20
N GLU A 17 0.09 7.67 -10.21
CA GLU A 17 1.25 8.45 -9.81
C GLU A 17 1.65 8.16 -8.37
N PHE A 18 0.69 8.15 -7.46
CA PHE A 18 0.93 7.92 -6.04
C PHE A 18 1.51 6.52 -5.77
N TYR A 19 0.86 5.49 -6.29
CA TYR A 19 1.30 4.12 -5.99
C TYR A 19 2.59 3.73 -6.69
N THR A 20 2.90 4.31 -7.85
CA THR A 20 4.17 4.04 -8.52
C THR A 20 5.31 4.87 -7.94
N HIS A 21 5.15 6.18 -7.79
CA HIS A 21 6.24 7.07 -7.39
C HIS A 21 6.40 7.21 -5.88
N ARG A 22 5.30 7.19 -5.12
CA ARG A 22 5.37 7.36 -3.68
C ARG A 22 5.49 6.02 -2.95
N VAL A 23 4.64 5.08 -3.27
CA VAL A 23 4.66 3.75 -2.62
C VAL A 23 5.78 2.88 -3.20
N GLY A 24 6.08 3.03 -4.47
CA GLY A 24 7.11 2.26 -5.15
C GLY A 24 6.62 0.95 -5.73
N ALA A 25 5.31 0.84 -5.97
CA ALA A 25 4.76 -0.31 -6.67
C ALA A 25 5.02 -0.17 -8.18
N GLU A 26 4.97 -1.29 -8.88
CA GLU A 26 5.14 -1.34 -10.33
C GLU A 26 3.77 -1.31 -10.98
N LEU A 27 3.60 -0.50 -12.03
CA LEU A 27 2.42 -0.61 -12.88
C LEU A 27 2.58 -1.90 -13.70
N TRP A 28 1.88 -2.94 -13.28
CA TRP A 28 2.06 -4.27 -13.85
C TRP A 28 1.22 -4.49 -15.10
N MET A 29 0.00 -3.96 -15.11
CA MET A 29 -0.88 -4.11 -16.26
C MET A 29 -1.80 -2.91 -16.40
N ASP A 30 -1.80 -2.30 -17.58
CA ASP A 30 -2.70 -1.20 -17.91
C ASP A 30 -3.82 -1.71 -18.81
N GLN A 31 -5.05 -1.66 -18.31
CA GLN A 31 -6.24 -2.11 -19.03
C GLN A 31 -7.12 -0.92 -19.44
N THR A 32 -6.53 0.24 -19.60
CA THR A 32 -7.13 1.51 -19.97
C THR A 32 -7.92 2.14 -18.82
N ASP A 33 -9.09 1.63 -18.47
CA ASP A 33 -9.90 2.16 -17.37
C ASP A 33 -9.65 1.45 -16.03
N CYS A 34 -8.88 0.36 -16.06
CA CYS A 34 -8.39 -0.31 -14.86
C CYS A 34 -6.88 -0.46 -14.96
N ARG A 35 -6.19 -0.33 -13.83
CA ARG A 35 -4.74 -0.53 -13.75
C ARG A 35 -4.41 -1.41 -12.57
N ILE A 36 -3.51 -2.35 -12.80
CA ILE A 36 -3.08 -3.31 -11.79
C ILE A 36 -1.64 -3.01 -11.44
N PHE A 37 -1.37 -2.93 -10.15
CA PHE A 37 -0.04 -2.64 -9.59
C PHE A 37 0.48 -3.86 -8.86
N ARG A 38 1.80 -3.97 -8.81
CA ARG A 38 2.48 -5.05 -8.10
C ARG A 38 3.48 -4.48 -7.11
N HIS A 39 3.41 -5.00 -5.88
CA HIS A 39 4.38 -4.73 -4.83
C HIS A 39 4.81 -6.07 -4.24
N GLY A 40 6.03 -6.51 -4.56
CA GLY A 40 6.42 -7.89 -4.30
C GLY A 40 5.53 -8.85 -5.07
N GLN A 41 4.82 -9.72 -4.36
CA GLN A 41 3.86 -10.64 -4.95
C GLN A 41 2.41 -10.15 -4.81
N PHE A 42 2.21 -9.01 -4.18
CA PHE A 42 0.90 -8.44 -3.94
C PHE A 42 0.41 -7.69 -5.18
N LEU A 43 -0.73 -8.09 -5.73
CA LEU A 43 -1.38 -7.40 -6.83
C LEU A 43 -2.61 -6.66 -6.32
N PHE A 44 -2.74 -5.41 -6.71
CA PHE A 44 -3.90 -4.59 -6.37
C PHE A 44 -4.19 -3.67 -7.54
N GLY A 45 -5.45 -3.32 -7.73
CA GLY A 45 -5.84 -2.52 -8.88
C GLY A 45 -6.93 -1.52 -8.57
N PHE A 46 -7.05 -0.55 -9.46
CA PHE A 46 -8.08 0.47 -9.39
C PHE A 46 -8.72 0.62 -10.75
N CYS A 47 -10.03 0.80 -10.75
CA CYS A 47 -10.78 1.04 -11.98
C CYS A 47 -11.47 2.40 -11.89
N GLN A 48 -11.34 3.20 -12.96
CA GLN A 48 -12.01 4.49 -13.04
C GLN A 48 -13.51 4.27 -13.12
N ARG A 49 -14.24 4.77 -12.14
CA ARG A 49 -15.70 4.63 -12.05
C ARG A 49 -16.29 5.93 -11.56
N GLU A 50 -17.58 5.92 -11.24
CA GLU A 50 -18.31 7.11 -10.78
C GLU A 50 -18.31 7.25 -9.26
N GLU A 51 -17.74 6.29 -8.54
CA GLU A 51 -17.65 6.30 -7.09
C GLU A 51 -16.28 5.79 -6.66
N SER A 52 -15.78 6.30 -5.53
CA SER A 52 -14.57 5.80 -4.90
C SER A 52 -14.92 4.78 -3.82
N GLU A 53 -14.16 3.69 -3.78
CA GLU A 53 -14.24 2.72 -2.70
C GLU A 53 -13.00 2.90 -1.81
N ILE A 54 -13.23 3.29 -0.56
CA ILE A 54 -12.15 3.58 0.38
C ILE A 54 -12.18 2.69 1.63
N CYS A 55 -13.00 1.64 1.62
CA CYS A 55 -13.03 0.64 2.69
C CYS A 55 -11.79 -0.25 2.63
N GLY A 56 -11.39 -0.74 3.79
CA GLY A 56 -10.25 -1.64 3.88
C GLY A 56 -8.92 -0.91 4.01
N ILE A 57 -7.87 -1.68 4.09
CA ILE A 57 -6.51 -1.19 4.27
C ILE A 57 -5.62 -1.91 3.27
N LEU A 58 -4.87 -1.14 2.48
CA LEU A 58 -3.81 -1.71 1.66
C LEU A 58 -2.54 -1.73 2.49
N THR A 59 -2.05 -2.93 2.79
CA THR A 59 -0.89 -3.11 3.65
C THR A 59 0.29 -3.61 2.82
N PHE A 60 1.40 -2.87 2.92
CA PHE A 60 2.66 -3.20 2.26
C PHE A 60 3.63 -3.73 3.32
N VAL A 61 4.18 -4.92 3.07
CA VAL A 61 4.96 -5.66 4.06
C VAL A 61 6.42 -5.67 3.65
N TYR A 62 7.29 -5.40 4.62
CA TYR A 62 8.74 -5.29 4.42
C TYR A 62 9.47 -6.34 5.27
N PRO A 63 10.65 -6.78 4.84
CA PRO A 63 11.40 -7.81 5.59
C PRO A 63 12.03 -7.31 6.88
N ASN A 64 12.20 -5.99 7.05
CA ASN A 64 12.89 -5.43 8.22
C ASN A 64 12.38 -4.04 8.56
N ARG A 65 12.83 -3.52 9.72
CA ARG A 65 12.44 -2.19 10.19
C ARG A 65 12.92 -1.07 9.26
N ASP A 66 14.09 -1.24 8.64
CA ASP A 66 14.63 -0.22 7.73
C ASP A 66 13.69 0.05 6.56
N GLY A 67 13.02 -0.99 6.05
CA GLY A 67 12.04 -0.83 4.97
C GLY A 67 10.88 0.05 5.39
N VAL A 68 10.34 -0.20 6.59
CA VAL A 68 9.24 0.61 7.15
C VAL A 68 9.71 2.04 7.41
N ASP A 69 10.89 2.21 8.00
CA ASP A 69 11.43 3.53 8.33
C ASP A 69 11.67 4.37 7.08
N ARG A 70 12.16 3.76 5.98
CA ARG A 70 12.34 4.47 4.71
C ARG A 70 11.01 4.95 4.14
N MET A 71 9.97 4.13 4.27
CA MET A 71 8.64 4.55 3.83
C MET A 71 8.11 5.68 4.70
N TYR A 72 8.39 5.66 6.00
CA TYR A 72 8.01 6.77 6.88
C TYR A 72 8.68 8.08 6.46
N GLU A 73 9.96 8.04 6.08
CA GLU A 73 10.64 9.24 5.58
C GLU A 73 9.94 9.81 4.33
N ARG A 74 9.45 8.95 3.45
CA ARG A 74 8.71 9.38 2.25
C ARG A 74 7.33 9.92 2.59
N PHE A 75 6.67 9.33 3.58
CA PHE A 75 5.26 9.62 3.91
C PHE A 75 5.11 10.43 5.19
N ARG A 76 6.14 11.12 5.63
CA ARG A 76 6.12 11.85 6.89
C ARG A 76 4.93 12.81 7.00
N GLU A 77 4.57 13.47 5.91
CA GLU A 77 3.44 14.42 5.90
C GLU A 77 2.08 13.73 5.92
N GLU A 78 1.97 12.55 5.28
CA GLU A 78 0.71 11.80 5.20
C GLU A 78 0.55 10.79 6.33
N ALA A 79 1.62 10.52 7.07
CA ALA A 79 1.59 9.52 8.14
C ALA A 79 0.72 10.00 9.30
N LEU A 80 -0.10 9.09 9.81
CA LEU A 80 -0.95 9.38 10.97
C LEU A 80 -0.14 9.40 12.26
N ASP A 81 0.91 8.56 12.32
CA ASP A 81 1.82 8.45 13.45
C ASP A 81 3.15 7.93 12.96
N ALA A 82 4.20 8.10 13.79
CA ALA A 82 5.50 7.47 13.53
C ALA A 82 5.39 5.95 13.70
N PRO A 83 6.29 5.19 13.04
CA PRO A 83 6.32 3.75 13.21
C PRO A 83 6.59 3.35 14.66
N ARG A 84 5.96 2.29 15.11
CA ARG A 84 6.14 1.77 16.46
C ARG A 84 5.82 0.29 16.51
N ASP A 85 6.35 -0.37 17.52
CA ASP A 85 5.96 -1.74 17.83
C ASP A 85 4.53 -1.74 18.33
N ASN A 86 3.72 -2.64 17.77
CA ASN A 86 2.33 -2.75 18.16
C ASN A 86 2.24 -3.50 19.50
N PRO A 87 1.46 -2.98 20.47
CA PRO A 87 1.35 -3.65 21.77
C PRO A 87 0.54 -4.94 21.74
N ARG A 88 -0.20 -5.18 20.67
CA ARG A 88 -1.13 -6.32 20.58
C ARG A 88 -0.68 -7.35 19.55
N TYR A 89 -0.12 -6.90 18.42
CA TYR A 89 0.28 -7.78 17.33
C TYR A 89 1.79 -7.70 17.12
N PRO A 90 2.45 -8.80 16.71
CA PRO A 90 3.91 -8.77 16.52
C PRO A 90 4.27 -8.08 15.19
N ILE A 91 4.01 -6.79 15.10
CA ILE A 91 4.32 -5.96 13.94
C ILE A 91 4.93 -4.63 14.38
N TYR A 92 5.72 -4.07 13.47
CA TYR A 92 6.23 -2.71 13.53
C TYR A 92 5.63 -1.97 12.33
N ASN A 93 4.86 -0.92 12.55
CA ASN A 93 4.04 -0.35 11.49
C ASN A 93 3.69 1.12 11.68
N PHE A 94 3.23 1.73 10.59
CA PHE A 94 2.52 3.00 10.63
C PHE A 94 1.47 3.04 9.54
N PHE A 95 0.51 3.96 9.67
CA PHE A 95 -0.56 4.18 8.71
C PHE A 95 -0.41 5.54 8.04
N ALA A 96 -0.89 5.61 6.80
CA ALA A 96 -1.00 6.85 6.04
C ALA A 96 -2.28 6.80 5.20
N ARG A 97 -2.53 7.83 4.42
CA ARG A 97 -3.69 7.88 3.52
C ARG A 97 -3.24 8.15 2.09
N ASP A 98 -3.95 7.56 1.15
CA ASP A 98 -3.74 7.86 -0.26
C ASP A 98 -4.50 9.12 -0.66
N PRO A 99 -4.39 9.59 -1.92
CA PRO A 99 -5.05 10.82 -2.35
C PRO A 99 -6.57 10.84 -2.22
N GLU A 100 -7.21 9.67 -2.15
CA GLU A 100 -8.67 9.58 -1.95
C GLU A 100 -9.07 9.39 -0.50
N GLY A 101 -8.11 9.36 0.43
CA GLY A 101 -8.37 9.13 1.83
C GLY A 101 -8.40 7.66 2.22
N ARG A 102 -8.08 6.77 1.33
CA ARG A 102 -8.00 5.32 1.60
C ARG A 102 -6.83 5.07 2.54
N MET A 103 -7.07 4.21 3.54
CA MET A 103 -6.04 3.86 4.51
C MET A 103 -5.01 2.94 3.87
N ILE A 104 -3.74 3.26 4.06
CA ILE A 104 -2.63 2.38 3.69
C ILE A 104 -1.77 2.14 4.91
N GLU A 105 -1.09 1.01 4.92
CA GLU A 105 -0.24 0.62 6.04
C GLU A 105 1.09 0.11 5.51
N PHE A 106 2.16 0.45 6.23
CA PHE A 106 3.50 -0.08 5.98
C PHE A 106 3.93 -0.82 7.23
N GLN A 107 4.27 -2.11 7.09
CA GLN A 107 4.57 -2.93 8.26
C GLN A 107 5.65 -3.98 8.00
N MET A 108 6.25 -4.45 9.08
CA MET A 108 7.04 -5.67 9.09
C MET A 108 6.57 -6.53 10.26
N PHE A 109 6.65 -7.85 10.11
CA PHE A 109 6.34 -8.77 11.18
C PHE A 109 7.58 -8.90 12.06
N THR A 110 7.44 -8.69 13.38
CA THR A 110 8.57 -8.75 14.33
C THR A 110 8.88 -10.16 14.79
N GLY A 111 7.94 -11.11 14.59
CA GLY A 111 8.17 -12.52 14.85
C GLY A 111 8.83 -13.21 13.66
N GLU A 112 9.04 -14.50 13.77
CA GLU A 112 9.54 -15.29 12.66
C GLU A 112 8.42 -15.52 11.65
N VAL A 113 8.67 -15.16 10.39
CA VAL A 113 7.74 -15.40 9.29
C VAL A 113 8.49 -15.96 8.10
N ASP A 114 7.82 -16.82 7.36
CA ASP A 114 8.37 -17.43 6.16
C ASP A 114 7.64 -16.85 4.96
N LEU A 115 8.17 -15.76 4.43
CA LEU A 115 7.62 -15.10 3.26
C LEU A 115 8.65 -15.10 2.14
N ASP A 116 8.14 -15.23 0.95
CA ASP A 116 8.93 -15.21 -0.28
C ASP A 116 9.01 -13.77 -0.76
N TRP A 117 10.08 -13.12 -0.35
CA TRP A 117 10.30 -11.68 -0.67
C TRP A 117 10.76 -11.49 -2.14
#